data_f8d0d4ac6df895f27c67e3ce90002fa4
#
_entry.id   f8d0d4ac6df895f27c67e3ce90002fa4
#
_cell.length_a   1.000
_cell.length_b   1.000
_cell.length_c   1.000
_cell.angle_alpha   90.00
_cell.angle_beta   90.00
_cell.angle_gamma   90.00
#
_symmetry.space_group_name_H-M   'P 1'
#
loop_
_entity.id
_entity.type
_entity.pdbx_description
1 polymer ?
#
loop_
_entity_poly.entity_id
_entity_poly.type
_entity_poly.pdbx_seq_one_letter_code
_entity_poly.pdbx_strand_id
1 'polypeptide(L)'
;MMNDPKYMRAPTIFEKFYNSGSKIALVTAKDKLRTLLGNGLSFDDERAICFSAEKSDQATKDLNGIDNVNDWLGMPVPEVYSEGLSEFVMAAGVKLLEEFKPNIMYLSTTDYIQHKYAPGNETANKFYAMFDKYIGLLNKENVSIIITADHGMKPKSKEDGSPNAIFLQDYLDNKFEPNMAKVILPITDPYVVHHGSLGSFATIYLEDKSKVDSVVNAIKEIKDIEVVLTKDEGCSTYNLPPDRMGDIICMSSEFMTIGSSEDKHN
;
A
#
# COMPACT_ATOMS: atom_id res chain seq x y z
N MET A 1 -7.57 6.84 13.28
CA MET A 1 -7.14 5.87 12.26
C MET A 1 -6.03 6.50 11.43
N MET A 2 -5.10 5.71 10.89
CA MET A 2 -3.94 6.24 10.13
C MET A 2 -4.31 6.93 8.80
N ASN A 3 -5.53 6.78 8.33
CA ASN A 3 -6.08 7.50 7.17
C ASN A 3 -6.69 8.88 7.49
N ASP A 4 -6.47 9.40 8.69
CA ASP A 4 -6.88 10.77 9.04
C ASP A 4 -5.88 11.76 8.42
N PRO A 5 -6.32 12.73 7.60
CA PRO A 5 -5.45 13.72 6.95
C PRO A 5 -4.55 14.50 7.91
N LYS A 6 -4.89 14.61 9.20
CA LYS A 6 -4.04 15.28 10.21
C LYS A 6 -2.64 14.67 10.37
N TYR A 7 -2.45 13.41 9.94
CA TYR A 7 -1.15 12.75 9.97
C TYR A 7 -0.29 13.05 8.75
N MET A 8 -0.86 13.71 7.73
CA MET A 8 -0.11 14.17 6.56
C MET A 8 0.75 15.38 6.95
N ARG A 9 2.02 15.37 6.53
CA ARG A 9 2.98 16.46 6.81
C ARG A 9 3.10 17.47 5.68
N ALA A 10 2.51 17.15 4.56
CA ALA A 10 2.52 17.99 3.36
C ALA A 10 1.18 17.86 2.63
N PRO A 11 0.80 18.87 1.84
CA PRO A 11 -0.34 18.76 0.94
C PRO A 11 -0.09 17.65 -0.10
N THR A 12 -1.17 17.09 -0.66
CA THR A 12 -1.04 16.13 -1.75
C THR A 12 -0.51 16.80 -3.03
N ILE A 13 0.11 16.02 -3.89
CA ILE A 13 0.48 16.49 -5.23
C ILE A 13 -0.78 16.92 -6.02
N PHE A 14 -1.91 16.26 -5.80
CA PHE A 14 -3.18 16.57 -6.47
C PHE A 14 -3.74 17.90 -6.02
N GLU A 15 -3.68 18.22 -4.73
CA GLU A 15 -4.02 19.55 -4.21
C GLU A 15 -3.17 20.65 -4.85
N LYS A 16 -1.86 20.40 -5.02
CA LYS A 16 -0.96 21.36 -5.68
C LYS A 16 -1.35 21.65 -7.13
N PHE A 17 -1.63 20.60 -7.90
CA PHE A 17 -2.07 20.75 -9.28
C PHE A 17 -3.48 21.35 -9.38
N TYR A 18 -4.39 20.97 -8.50
CA TYR A 18 -5.72 21.56 -8.42
C TYR A 18 -5.65 23.06 -8.17
N ASN A 19 -4.85 23.49 -7.20
CA ASN A 19 -4.63 24.91 -6.89
C ASN A 19 -3.93 25.69 -8.03
N SER A 20 -3.25 24.99 -8.94
CA SER A 20 -2.68 25.57 -10.18
C SER A 20 -3.70 25.63 -11.33
N GLY A 21 -4.96 25.28 -11.12
CA GLY A 21 -6.01 25.32 -12.12
C GLY A 21 -6.22 24.02 -12.91
N SER A 22 -5.53 22.93 -12.57
CA SER A 22 -5.67 21.64 -13.25
C SER A 22 -6.98 20.94 -12.92
N LYS A 23 -7.52 20.17 -13.88
CA LYS A 23 -8.58 19.19 -13.66
C LYS A 23 -7.99 17.89 -13.13
N ILE A 24 -8.53 17.37 -12.03
CA ILE A 24 -8.03 16.20 -11.31
C ILE A 24 -9.06 15.08 -11.30
N ALA A 25 -8.66 13.87 -11.64
CA ALA A 25 -9.48 12.66 -11.47
C ALA A 25 -8.72 11.62 -10.63
N LEU A 26 -9.32 11.20 -9.53
CA LEU A 26 -8.77 10.18 -8.64
C LEU A 26 -9.78 9.04 -8.51
N VAL A 27 -9.39 7.84 -8.89
CA VAL A 27 -10.20 6.64 -8.69
C VAL A 27 -9.35 5.60 -7.95
N THR A 28 -9.82 5.18 -6.79
CA THR A 28 -9.11 4.20 -5.98
C THR A 28 -9.94 2.92 -5.80
N ALA A 29 -9.28 1.78 -5.69
CA ALA A 29 -9.98 0.55 -5.32
C ALA A 29 -10.57 0.66 -3.92
N LYS A 30 -9.78 1.16 -2.96
CA LYS A 30 -10.14 1.26 -1.54
C LYS A 30 -10.45 2.69 -1.10
N ASP A 31 -11.48 2.85 -0.27
CA ASP A 31 -11.95 4.16 0.19
C ASP A 31 -10.98 4.87 1.15
N LYS A 32 -10.21 4.12 1.93
CA LYS A 32 -9.18 4.71 2.81
C LYS A 32 -8.19 5.57 2.04
N LEU A 33 -7.72 5.09 0.88
CA LEU A 33 -6.77 5.82 0.04
C LEU A 33 -7.43 7.03 -0.62
N ARG A 34 -8.68 6.91 -1.08
CA ARG A 34 -9.46 8.02 -1.61
C ARG A 34 -9.50 9.21 -0.65
N THR A 35 -9.77 8.94 0.62
CA THR A 35 -9.86 9.99 1.65
C THR A 35 -8.55 10.77 1.81
N LEU A 36 -7.41 10.09 1.76
CA LEU A 36 -6.09 10.73 1.87
C LEU A 36 -5.73 11.50 0.61
N LEU A 37 -5.91 10.90 -0.55
CA LEU A 37 -5.52 11.52 -1.83
C LEU A 37 -6.42 12.70 -2.22
N GLY A 38 -7.72 12.64 -1.86
CA GLY A 38 -8.67 13.70 -2.10
C GLY A 38 -8.56 14.89 -1.13
N ASN A 39 -7.69 14.80 -0.11
CA ASN A 39 -7.51 15.91 0.82
C ASN A 39 -6.99 17.16 0.10
N GLY A 40 -7.67 18.29 0.34
CA GLY A 40 -7.36 19.59 -0.28
C GLY A 40 -8.02 19.82 -1.66
N LEU A 41 -8.84 18.88 -2.15
CA LEU A 41 -9.67 19.10 -3.34
C LEU A 41 -11.03 19.69 -2.94
N SER A 42 -11.56 20.61 -3.77
CA SER A 42 -12.97 21.01 -3.75
C SER A 42 -13.69 20.42 -4.96
N PHE A 43 -14.96 20.10 -4.77
CA PHE A 43 -15.82 19.52 -5.81
C PHE A 43 -16.87 20.50 -6.35
N ASP A 44 -16.89 21.74 -5.85
CA ASP A 44 -17.89 22.76 -6.19
C ASP A 44 -17.71 23.37 -7.57
N ASP A 45 -16.49 23.33 -8.12
CA ASP A 45 -16.10 24.03 -9.35
C ASP A 45 -15.91 23.10 -10.57
N GLU A 46 -16.36 21.85 -10.44
CA GLU A 46 -16.31 20.83 -11.50
C GLU A 46 -14.90 20.53 -12.05
N ARG A 47 -13.85 20.84 -11.28
CA ARG A 47 -12.46 20.55 -11.65
C ARG A 47 -11.87 19.32 -10.97
N ALA A 48 -12.58 18.71 -10.04
CA ALA A 48 -12.13 17.51 -9.37
C ALA A 48 -13.19 16.41 -9.36
N ILE A 49 -12.76 15.18 -9.57
CA ILE A 49 -13.53 13.95 -9.33
C ILE A 49 -12.67 13.04 -8.48
N CYS A 50 -13.20 12.53 -7.36
CA CYS A 50 -12.48 11.64 -6.46
C CYS A 50 -13.43 10.63 -5.80
N PHE A 51 -13.39 9.38 -6.20
CA PHE A 51 -14.21 8.31 -5.62
C PHE A 51 -13.46 6.99 -5.51
N SER A 52 -14.05 6.02 -4.80
CA SER A 52 -13.52 4.66 -4.69
C SER A 52 -14.48 3.64 -5.31
N ALA A 53 -13.94 2.57 -5.89
CA ALA A 53 -14.72 1.44 -6.35
C ALA A 53 -15.47 0.75 -5.21
N GLU A 54 -14.82 0.63 -4.04
CA GLU A 54 -15.37 0.01 -2.83
C GLU A 54 -16.67 0.66 -2.34
N LYS A 55 -16.83 1.98 -2.56
CA LYS A 55 -18.00 2.77 -2.15
C LYS A 55 -18.56 3.62 -3.29
N SER A 56 -18.56 3.07 -4.49
CA SER A 56 -19.03 3.76 -5.68
C SER A 56 -20.52 4.12 -5.62
N ASP A 57 -21.31 3.33 -4.90
CA ASP A 57 -22.75 3.57 -4.63
C ASP A 57 -23.03 4.73 -3.66
N GLN A 58 -22.02 5.17 -2.91
CA GLN A 58 -22.10 6.27 -1.95
C GLN A 58 -21.54 7.59 -2.49
N ALA A 59 -21.05 7.59 -3.72
CA ALA A 59 -20.49 8.78 -4.34
C ALA A 59 -21.61 9.80 -4.64
N THR A 60 -21.33 11.06 -4.28
CA THR A 60 -22.24 12.19 -4.55
C THR A 60 -21.46 13.32 -5.20
N LYS A 61 -22.17 14.18 -5.95
CA LYS A 61 -21.55 15.33 -6.60
C LYS A 61 -20.85 16.24 -5.59
N ASP A 62 -21.45 16.47 -4.43
CA ASP A 62 -20.92 17.36 -3.39
C ASP A 62 -19.64 16.83 -2.73
N LEU A 63 -19.50 15.50 -2.57
CA LEU A 63 -18.39 14.88 -1.85
C LEU A 63 -17.32 14.27 -2.78
N ASN A 64 -17.69 14.05 -4.04
CA ASN A 64 -16.86 13.26 -4.97
C ASN A 64 -16.72 13.92 -6.36
N GLY A 65 -17.48 14.98 -6.64
CA GLY A 65 -17.54 15.63 -7.96
C GLY A 65 -18.35 14.86 -9.01
N ILE A 66 -18.98 13.75 -8.64
CA ILE A 66 -19.75 12.88 -9.52
C ILE A 66 -20.84 12.15 -8.74
N ASP A 67 -22.01 11.98 -9.37
CA ASP A 67 -23.14 11.22 -8.84
C ASP A 67 -23.33 9.91 -9.62
N ASN A 68 -24.09 8.97 -9.03
CA ASN A 68 -24.59 7.77 -9.71
C ASN A 68 -23.51 6.98 -10.45
N VAL A 69 -22.36 6.83 -9.82
CA VAL A 69 -21.14 6.26 -10.45
C VAL A 69 -21.40 4.88 -11.07
N ASN A 70 -22.20 4.03 -10.42
CA ASN A 70 -22.51 2.69 -10.92
C ASN A 70 -23.32 2.71 -12.22
N ASP A 71 -24.38 3.55 -12.26
CA ASP A 71 -25.18 3.73 -13.47
C ASP A 71 -24.39 4.44 -14.57
N TRP A 72 -23.62 5.47 -14.20
CA TRP A 72 -22.73 6.17 -15.12
C TRP A 72 -21.72 5.21 -15.75
N LEU A 73 -21.09 4.32 -14.98
CA LEU A 73 -20.12 3.37 -15.48
C LEU A 73 -20.77 2.14 -16.17
N GLY A 74 -22.01 1.81 -15.77
CA GLY A 74 -22.70 0.59 -16.19
C GLY A 74 -22.18 -0.67 -15.51
N MET A 75 -21.59 -0.52 -14.30
CA MET A 75 -21.03 -1.61 -13.51
C MET A 75 -21.61 -1.60 -12.10
N PRO A 76 -21.93 -2.77 -11.52
CA PRO A 76 -22.36 -2.84 -10.12
C PRO A 76 -21.18 -2.52 -9.18
N VAL A 77 -21.49 -2.29 -7.89
CA VAL A 77 -20.47 -2.19 -6.85
C VAL A 77 -19.69 -3.51 -6.81
N PRO A 78 -18.36 -3.49 -7.00
CA PRO A 78 -17.58 -4.73 -7.00
C PRO A 78 -17.40 -5.28 -5.58
N GLU A 79 -17.25 -6.60 -5.47
CA GLU A 79 -16.90 -7.22 -4.20
C GLU A 79 -15.50 -6.78 -3.74
N VAL A 80 -15.37 -6.52 -2.41
CA VAL A 80 -14.17 -5.96 -1.81
C VAL A 80 -12.91 -6.83 -2.01
N TYR A 81 -13.09 -8.15 -2.09
CA TYR A 81 -12.01 -9.12 -2.26
C TYR A 81 -12.12 -9.84 -3.61
N SER A 82 -12.15 -9.06 -4.70
CA SER A 82 -12.20 -9.56 -6.07
C SER A 82 -11.31 -8.75 -7.01
N GLU A 83 -11.02 -9.31 -8.18
CA GLU A 83 -10.40 -8.57 -9.29
C GLU A 83 -11.28 -7.42 -9.80
N GLY A 84 -12.59 -7.52 -9.58
CA GLY A 84 -13.57 -6.52 -10.00
C GLY A 84 -13.31 -5.12 -9.48
N LEU A 85 -12.70 -4.96 -8.28
CA LEU A 85 -12.30 -3.64 -7.79
C LEU A 85 -11.31 -2.95 -8.73
N SER A 86 -10.30 -3.68 -9.18
CA SER A 86 -9.29 -3.14 -10.09
C SER A 86 -9.84 -2.89 -11.49
N GLU A 87 -10.70 -3.78 -11.99
CA GLU A 87 -11.37 -3.59 -13.29
C GLU A 87 -12.27 -2.35 -13.27
N PHE A 88 -13.04 -2.14 -12.19
CA PHE A 88 -13.89 -0.97 -12.01
C PHE A 88 -13.07 0.34 -12.06
N VAL A 89 -11.94 0.39 -11.37
CA VAL A 89 -11.03 1.55 -11.39
C VAL A 89 -10.55 1.84 -12.81
N MET A 90 -10.11 0.82 -13.54
CA MET A 90 -9.58 0.98 -14.89
C MET A 90 -10.67 1.38 -15.89
N ALA A 91 -11.86 0.78 -15.80
CA ALA A 91 -13.01 1.13 -16.64
C ALA A 91 -13.45 2.60 -16.38
N ALA A 92 -13.52 3.01 -15.12
CA ALA A 92 -13.82 4.39 -14.74
C ALA A 92 -12.75 5.36 -15.30
N GLY A 93 -11.49 4.98 -15.26
CA GLY A 93 -10.40 5.77 -15.82
C GLY A 93 -10.56 6.04 -17.30
N VAL A 94 -10.92 5.02 -18.10
CA VAL A 94 -11.18 5.19 -19.55
C VAL A 94 -12.33 6.17 -19.77
N LYS A 95 -13.44 6.00 -19.05
CA LYS A 95 -14.60 6.85 -19.21
C LYS A 95 -14.35 8.30 -18.78
N LEU A 96 -13.61 8.50 -17.67
CA LEU A 96 -13.18 9.83 -17.21
C LEU A 96 -12.25 10.52 -18.23
N LEU A 97 -11.36 9.77 -18.86
CA LEU A 97 -10.49 10.33 -19.91
C LEU A 97 -11.31 10.88 -21.08
N GLU A 98 -12.36 10.20 -21.47
CA GLU A 98 -13.21 10.58 -22.59
C GLU A 98 -14.17 11.75 -22.25
N GLU A 99 -14.84 11.69 -21.11
CA GLU A 99 -15.92 12.61 -20.75
C GLU A 99 -15.42 13.81 -19.94
N PHE A 100 -14.60 13.57 -18.91
CA PHE A 100 -14.13 14.61 -18.00
C PHE A 100 -12.83 15.29 -18.48
N LYS A 101 -11.96 14.55 -19.18
CA LYS A 101 -10.69 15.02 -19.74
C LYS A 101 -9.79 15.68 -18.70
N PRO A 102 -9.37 14.95 -17.65
CA PRO A 102 -8.53 15.49 -16.60
C PRO A 102 -7.13 15.84 -17.12
N ASN A 103 -6.48 16.83 -16.52
CA ASN A 103 -5.05 17.10 -16.74
C ASN A 103 -4.16 16.07 -16.04
N ILE A 104 -4.60 15.59 -14.87
CA ILE A 104 -3.96 14.52 -14.11
C ILE A 104 -5.02 13.54 -13.67
N MET A 105 -4.75 12.26 -13.91
CA MET A 105 -5.58 11.16 -13.44
C MET A 105 -4.73 10.14 -12.68
N TYR A 106 -5.21 9.70 -11.54
CA TYR A 106 -4.58 8.66 -10.74
C TYR A 106 -5.55 7.50 -10.55
N LEU A 107 -5.13 6.34 -10.97
CA LEU A 107 -5.89 5.09 -10.89
C LEU A 107 -5.16 4.13 -9.96
N SER A 108 -5.73 3.86 -8.79
CA SER A 108 -5.13 2.95 -7.81
C SER A 108 -5.90 1.64 -7.74
N THR A 109 -5.28 0.59 -8.18
CA THR A 109 -5.82 -0.78 -8.12
C THR A 109 -5.55 -1.43 -6.75
N THR A 110 -5.99 -2.68 -6.58
CA THR A 110 -5.64 -3.53 -5.44
C THR A 110 -4.78 -4.69 -5.92
N ASP A 111 -3.89 -5.16 -5.07
CA ASP A 111 -2.98 -6.27 -5.28
C ASP A 111 -3.54 -7.64 -4.82
N TYR A 112 -4.85 -7.73 -4.66
CA TYR A 112 -5.53 -8.94 -4.19
C TYR A 112 -5.20 -10.20 -4.99
N ILE A 113 -5.12 -10.08 -6.33
CA ILE A 113 -4.77 -11.19 -7.22
C ILE A 113 -3.31 -11.60 -7.02
N GLN A 114 -2.41 -10.62 -6.92
CA GLN A 114 -0.97 -10.85 -6.75
C GLN A 114 -0.64 -11.54 -5.43
N HIS A 115 -1.42 -11.29 -4.38
CA HIS A 115 -1.28 -11.97 -3.09
C HIS A 115 -1.71 -13.45 -3.14
N LYS A 116 -2.60 -13.83 -4.07
CA LYS A 116 -3.13 -15.19 -4.15
C LYS A 116 -2.51 -16.05 -5.24
N TYR A 117 -2.09 -15.44 -6.33
CA TYR A 117 -1.72 -16.16 -7.54
C TYR A 117 -0.38 -15.67 -8.08
N ALA A 118 0.59 -16.57 -8.12
CA ALA A 118 1.90 -16.28 -8.70
C ALA A 118 1.81 -15.97 -10.21
N PRO A 119 2.78 -15.24 -10.76
CA PRO A 119 2.90 -15.06 -12.20
C PRO A 119 2.92 -16.40 -12.95
N GLY A 120 2.18 -16.48 -14.07
CA GLY A 120 1.98 -17.71 -14.84
C GLY A 120 0.73 -18.50 -14.45
N ASN A 121 0.13 -18.26 -13.29
CA ASN A 121 -1.18 -18.81 -12.96
C ASN A 121 -2.26 -18.24 -13.88
N GLU A 122 -3.25 -19.05 -14.26
CA GLU A 122 -4.31 -18.64 -15.19
C GLU A 122 -5.08 -17.40 -14.71
N THR A 123 -5.39 -17.31 -13.40
CA THR A 123 -6.09 -16.17 -12.81
C THR A 123 -5.23 -14.91 -12.85
N ALA A 124 -3.94 -15.03 -12.52
CA ALA A 124 -3.00 -13.91 -12.61
C ALA A 124 -2.87 -13.41 -14.06
N ASN A 125 -2.74 -14.34 -15.01
CA ASN A 125 -2.63 -13.99 -16.43
C ASN A 125 -3.90 -13.32 -16.96
N LYS A 126 -5.10 -13.75 -16.57
CA LYS A 126 -6.36 -13.07 -16.90
C LYS A 126 -6.41 -11.65 -16.34
N PHE A 127 -5.98 -11.46 -15.10
CA PHE A 127 -5.91 -10.14 -14.48
C PHE A 127 -4.96 -9.20 -15.25
N TYR A 128 -3.77 -9.66 -15.62
CA TYR A 128 -2.82 -8.86 -16.39
C TYR A 128 -3.31 -8.57 -17.81
N ALA A 129 -3.99 -9.52 -18.44
CA ALA A 129 -4.60 -9.29 -19.76
C ALA A 129 -5.73 -8.25 -19.69
N MET A 130 -6.56 -8.26 -18.64
CA MET A 130 -7.55 -7.23 -18.36
C MET A 130 -6.87 -5.86 -18.18
N PHE A 131 -5.83 -5.81 -17.36
CA PHE A 131 -5.10 -4.57 -17.11
C PHE A 131 -4.48 -4.00 -18.38
N ASP A 132 -3.80 -4.83 -19.18
CA ASP A 132 -3.22 -4.46 -20.48
C ASP A 132 -4.26 -3.91 -21.46
N LYS A 133 -5.43 -4.56 -21.54
CA LYS A 133 -6.56 -4.07 -22.34
C LYS A 133 -6.94 -2.63 -21.98
N TYR A 134 -7.08 -2.32 -20.70
CA TYR A 134 -7.46 -0.98 -20.26
C TYR A 134 -6.33 0.04 -20.45
N ILE A 135 -5.07 -0.36 -20.25
CA ILE A 135 -3.92 0.49 -20.60
C ILE A 135 -3.93 0.81 -22.10
N GLY A 136 -4.23 -0.16 -22.95
CA GLY A 136 -4.40 0.07 -24.40
C GLY A 136 -5.51 1.07 -24.73
N LEU A 137 -6.64 1.04 -23.97
CA LEU A 137 -7.72 2.02 -24.14
C LEU A 137 -7.34 3.43 -23.65
N LEU A 138 -6.52 3.53 -22.63
CA LEU A 138 -6.00 4.79 -22.09
C LEU A 138 -4.88 5.38 -22.95
N ASN A 139 -4.17 4.57 -23.72
CA ASN A 139 -3.05 5.00 -24.54
C ASN A 139 -3.53 5.74 -25.80
N LYS A 140 -3.82 7.03 -25.64
CA LYS A 140 -4.25 7.94 -26.71
C LYS A 140 -3.15 8.95 -27.04
N GLU A 141 -3.26 9.60 -28.19
CA GLU A 141 -2.41 10.75 -28.53
C GLU A 141 -2.53 11.81 -27.41
N ASN A 142 -1.41 12.38 -27.00
CA ASN A 142 -1.31 13.38 -25.94
C ASN A 142 -1.61 12.90 -24.51
N VAL A 143 -1.63 11.59 -24.27
CA VAL A 143 -1.69 11.01 -22.92
C VAL A 143 -0.34 10.39 -22.57
N SER A 144 0.25 10.84 -21.45
CA SER A 144 1.42 10.18 -20.87
C SER A 144 0.98 9.22 -19.79
N ILE A 145 1.35 7.95 -19.89
CA ILE A 145 1.01 6.91 -18.92
C ILE A 145 2.25 6.58 -18.10
N ILE A 146 2.11 6.58 -16.77
CA ILE A 146 3.11 6.10 -15.83
C ILE A 146 2.50 4.94 -15.06
N ILE A 147 3.16 3.79 -15.05
CA ILE A 147 2.77 2.61 -14.27
C ILE A 147 3.81 2.40 -13.19
N THR A 148 3.36 2.26 -11.95
CA THR A 148 4.24 2.03 -10.81
C THR A 148 3.62 1.04 -9.84
N ALA A 149 4.44 0.40 -9.02
CA ALA A 149 4.02 -0.43 -7.89
C ALA A 149 4.70 0.09 -6.62
N ASP A 150 4.06 -0.10 -5.48
CA ASP A 150 4.60 0.25 -4.16
C ASP A 150 5.59 -0.80 -3.65
N HIS A 151 5.45 -2.06 -4.06
CA HIS A 151 6.38 -3.15 -3.77
C HIS A 151 6.30 -4.25 -4.82
N GLY A 152 7.25 -5.16 -4.79
CA GLY A 152 7.22 -6.42 -5.53
C GLY A 152 6.53 -7.54 -4.75
N MET A 153 6.49 -8.74 -5.34
CA MET A 153 5.91 -9.94 -4.74
C MET A 153 6.91 -11.08 -4.75
N LYS A 154 7.05 -11.76 -3.61
CA LYS A 154 7.87 -12.97 -3.45
C LYS A 154 7.10 -14.03 -2.69
N PRO A 155 7.38 -15.32 -2.90
CA PRO A 155 6.83 -16.38 -2.07
C PRO A 155 7.25 -16.18 -0.60
N LYS A 156 6.29 -16.23 0.31
CA LYS A 156 6.54 -16.21 1.77
C LYS A 156 6.46 -17.60 2.40
N SER A 157 6.31 -18.63 1.60
CA SER A 157 6.31 -20.02 2.01
C SER A 157 7.44 -20.75 1.29
N LYS A 158 8.01 -21.75 1.97
CA LYS A 158 8.93 -22.71 1.39
C LYS A 158 8.20 -23.69 0.48
N GLU A 159 8.93 -24.53 -0.25
CA GLU A 159 8.35 -25.55 -1.15
C GLU A 159 7.44 -26.55 -0.42
N ASP A 160 7.69 -26.82 0.87
CA ASP A 160 6.90 -27.70 1.72
C ASP A 160 5.66 -27.01 2.30
N GLY A 161 5.42 -25.72 1.96
CA GLY A 161 4.30 -24.92 2.45
C GLY A 161 4.54 -24.27 3.81
N SER A 162 5.64 -24.56 4.51
CA SER A 162 5.99 -23.91 5.77
C SER A 162 6.33 -22.42 5.56
N PRO A 163 6.07 -21.55 6.57
CA PRO A 163 6.42 -20.12 6.47
C PRO A 163 7.93 -19.92 6.25
N ASN A 164 8.27 -19.03 5.30
CA ASN A 164 9.64 -18.56 5.13
C ASN A 164 9.79 -17.22 5.83
N ALA A 165 9.68 -17.23 7.17
CA ALA A 165 9.62 -16.05 8.00
C ALA A 165 10.59 -16.13 9.19
N ILE A 166 11.10 -14.96 9.59
CA ILE A 166 11.82 -14.75 10.84
C ILE A 166 10.84 -14.13 11.82
N PHE A 167 10.55 -14.80 12.93
CA PHE A 167 9.69 -14.26 14.00
C PHE A 167 10.55 -13.43 14.96
N LEU A 168 10.77 -12.18 14.58
CA LEU A 168 11.76 -11.32 15.21
C LEU A 168 11.38 -10.93 16.65
N GLN A 169 10.08 -10.76 16.96
CA GLN A 169 9.66 -10.51 18.33
C GLN A 169 9.97 -11.71 19.22
N ASP A 170 9.60 -12.92 18.79
CA ASP A 170 9.88 -14.16 19.54
C ASP A 170 11.38 -14.37 19.76
N TYR A 171 12.19 -14.09 18.74
CA TYR A 171 13.65 -14.17 18.84
C TYR A 171 14.20 -13.23 19.92
N LEU A 172 13.74 -11.98 19.93
CA LEU A 172 14.23 -10.98 20.90
C LEU A 172 13.73 -11.28 22.31
N ASP A 173 12.49 -11.70 22.49
CA ASP A 173 11.91 -12.07 23.79
C ASP A 173 12.57 -13.35 24.38
N ASN A 174 13.09 -14.24 23.52
CA ASN A 174 13.85 -15.41 23.97
C ASN A 174 15.32 -15.09 24.28
N LYS A 175 15.92 -14.11 23.60
CA LYS A 175 17.35 -13.77 23.79
C LYS A 175 17.58 -12.73 24.87
N PHE A 176 16.59 -11.89 25.13
CA PHE A 176 16.60 -10.81 26.11
C PHE A 176 15.42 -10.97 27.08
N GLU A 177 15.22 -9.99 27.95
CA GLU A 177 14.05 -9.98 28.81
C GLU A 177 12.77 -9.72 27.99
N PRO A 178 11.67 -10.44 28.24
CA PRO A 178 10.41 -10.23 27.55
C PRO A 178 9.94 -8.77 27.64
N ASN A 179 9.43 -8.23 26.52
CA ASN A 179 9.01 -6.84 26.36
C ASN A 179 10.12 -5.78 26.42
N MET A 180 11.40 -6.15 26.53
CA MET A 180 12.50 -5.19 26.43
C MET A 180 12.55 -4.51 25.05
N ALA A 181 12.13 -5.22 24.02
CA ALA A 181 12.04 -4.74 22.64
C ALA A 181 10.62 -4.90 22.11
N LYS A 182 10.18 -3.93 21.30
CA LYS A 182 8.91 -3.99 20.57
C LYS A 182 9.17 -3.91 19.08
N VAL A 183 8.89 -4.98 18.37
CA VAL A 183 8.99 -5.08 16.90
C VAL A 183 7.72 -4.55 16.26
N ILE A 184 7.86 -3.58 15.38
CA ILE A 184 6.76 -3.02 14.59
C ILE A 184 7.00 -3.36 13.11
N LEU A 185 6.04 -4.05 12.52
CA LEU A 185 6.01 -4.39 11.10
C LEU A 185 5.22 -3.34 10.30
N PRO A 186 5.43 -3.21 8.99
CA PRO A 186 4.71 -2.24 8.14
C PRO A 186 3.19 -2.40 8.20
N ILE A 187 2.70 -3.64 8.31
CA ILE A 187 1.28 -3.93 8.43
C ILE A 187 1.00 -4.46 9.83
N THR A 188 0.34 -3.63 10.63
CA THR A 188 -0.03 -3.93 12.02
C THR A 188 -1.54 -3.85 12.24
N ASP A 189 -2.34 -3.76 11.16
CA ASP A 189 -3.79 -3.65 11.25
C ASP A 189 -4.37 -5.00 11.73
N PRO A 190 -5.07 -5.05 12.87
CA PRO A 190 -5.67 -6.28 13.38
C PRO A 190 -6.74 -6.88 12.47
N TYR A 191 -7.26 -6.10 11.52
CA TYR A 191 -8.20 -6.59 10.52
C TYR A 191 -7.54 -7.35 9.36
N VAL A 192 -6.22 -7.35 9.30
CA VAL A 192 -5.42 -8.03 8.26
C VAL A 192 -4.78 -9.30 8.83
N VAL A 193 -5.56 -10.13 9.49
CA VAL A 193 -5.10 -11.36 10.16
C VAL A 193 -4.40 -12.31 9.19
N HIS A 194 -4.84 -12.36 7.94
CA HIS A 194 -4.25 -13.19 6.88
C HIS A 194 -2.93 -12.63 6.28
N HIS A 195 -2.48 -11.48 6.76
CA HIS A 195 -1.26 -10.82 6.30
C HIS A 195 -0.19 -10.72 7.41
N GLY A 196 -0.14 -11.65 8.32
CA GLY A 196 0.73 -11.60 9.50
C GLY A 196 2.22 -11.45 9.24
N SER A 197 2.68 -11.70 8.01
CA SER A 197 4.10 -11.56 7.63
C SER A 197 4.17 -11.20 6.15
N LEU A 198 4.21 -9.91 5.83
CA LEU A 198 4.13 -9.43 4.45
C LEU A 198 5.37 -8.74 3.94
N GLY A 199 6.32 -8.40 4.76
CA GLY A 199 7.44 -7.60 4.31
C GLY A 199 8.76 -8.06 4.86
N SER A 200 9.81 -7.49 4.29
CA SER A 200 11.18 -7.69 4.74
C SER A 200 11.69 -6.59 5.67
N PHE A 201 10.83 -5.66 6.09
CA PHE A 201 11.21 -4.51 6.92
C PHE A 201 10.60 -4.61 8.32
N ALA A 202 11.37 -4.23 9.35
CA ALA A 202 10.89 -3.99 10.69
C ALA A 202 11.60 -2.81 11.33
N THR A 203 10.90 -2.09 12.22
CA THR A 203 11.48 -1.11 13.13
C THR A 203 11.29 -1.57 14.58
N ILE A 204 12.32 -1.40 15.41
CA ILE A 204 12.33 -1.94 16.76
C ILE A 204 12.48 -0.79 17.75
N TYR A 205 11.60 -0.74 18.72
CA TYR A 205 11.65 0.20 19.85
C TYR A 205 12.16 -0.54 21.07
N LEU A 206 13.11 0.06 21.79
CA LEU A 206 13.67 -0.49 23.02
C LEU A 206 13.22 0.35 24.24
N GLU A 207 12.91 -0.30 25.34
CA GLU A 207 12.67 0.42 26.59
C GLU A 207 13.97 1.03 27.14
N ASP A 208 15.05 0.25 27.13
CA ASP A 208 16.40 0.69 27.52
C ASP A 208 17.27 0.96 26.30
N LYS A 209 17.50 2.23 25.98
CA LYS A 209 18.31 2.67 24.84
C LYS A 209 19.80 2.28 24.96
N SER A 210 20.30 1.98 26.15
CA SER A 210 21.68 1.50 26.34
C SER A 210 21.90 0.11 25.73
N LYS A 211 20.84 -0.59 25.41
CA LYS A 211 20.88 -1.94 24.82
C LYS A 211 20.92 -1.95 23.28
N VAL A 212 20.89 -0.80 22.62
CA VAL A 212 20.85 -0.72 21.14
C VAL A 212 21.96 -1.56 20.51
N ASP A 213 23.21 -1.39 20.91
CA ASP A 213 24.35 -2.12 20.34
C ASP A 213 24.24 -3.63 20.54
N SER A 214 23.79 -4.07 21.72
CA SER A 214 23.66 -5.50 22.01
C SER A 214 22.54 -6.14 21.19
N VAL A 215 21.44 -5.42 20.97
CA VAL A 215 20.32 -5.90 20.15
C VAL A 215 20.70 -5.88 18.66
N VAL A 216 21.37 -4.83 18.18
CA VAL A 216 21.91 -4.77 16.81
C VAL A 216 22.81 -5.96 16.53
N ASN A 217 23.76 -6.27 17.43
CA ASN A 217 24.65 -7.40 17.29
C ASN A 217 23.90 -8.74 17.28
N ALA A 218 22.90 -8.88 18.13
CA ALA A 218 22.06 -10.08 18.18
C ALA A 218 21.29 -10.30 16.90
N ILE A 219 20.72 -9.25 16.31
CA ILE A 219 19.96 -9.36 15.06
C ILE A 219 20.88 -9.65 13.89
N LYS A 220 22.11 -9.10 13.85
CA LYS A 220 23.13 -9.40 12.83
C LYS A 220 23.56 -10.87 12.79
N GLU A 221 23.37 -11.61 13.87
CA GLU A 221 23.65 -13.06 13.91
C GLU A 221 22.55 -13.90 13.23
N ILE A 222 21.37 -13.32 12.99
CA ILE A 222 20.24 -14.04 12.38
C ILE A 222 20.55 -14.21 10.88
N LYS A 223 20.57 -15.48 10.45
CA LYS A 223 20.67 -15.79 9.02
C LYS A 223 19.50 -15.14 8.26
N ASP A 224 19.77 -14.67 7.05
CA ASP A 224 18.78 -14.02 6.19
C ASP A 224 18.25 -12.65 6.69
N ILE A 225 18.93 -12.01 7.65
CA ILE A 225 18.86 -10.57 7.86
C ILE A 225 20.04 -9.91 7.17
N GLU A 226 19.79 -9.02 6.22
CA GLU A 226 20.82 -8.35 5.41
C GLU A 226 21.18 -6.97 5.94
N VAL A 227 20.20 -6.25 6.50
CA VAL A 227 20.39 -4.89 6.97
C VAL A 227 19.99 -4.80 8.44
N VAL A 228 20.90 -4.30 9.27
CA VAL A 228 20.62 -3.93 10.66
C VAL A 228 21.33 -2.61 10.93
N LEU A 229 20.56 -1.56 11.15
CA LEU A 229 21.03 -0.20 11.35
C LEU A 229 20.45 0.38 12.62
N THR A 230 21.23 1.21 13.29
CA THR A 230 20.69 2.10 14.32
C THR A 230 19.72 3.10 13.69
N LYS A 231 18.90 3.76 14.51
CA LYS A 231 17.96 4.80 14.08
C LYS A 231 18.64 5.87 13.22
N ASP A 232 19.76 6.40 13.69
CA ASP A 232 20.45 7.49 13.02
C ASP A 232 21.06 7.07 11.69
N GLU A 233 21.68 5.89 11.62
CA GLU A 233 22.19 5.29 10.40
C GLU A 233 21.06 5.04 9.38
N GLY A 234 19.96 4.41 9.81
CA GLY A 234 18.84 4.08 8.95
C GLY A 234 18.10 5.32 8.44
N CYS A 235 17.87 6.31 9.31
CA CYS A 235 17.25 7.57 8.90
C CYS A 235 18.11 8.34 7.91
N SER A 236 19.42 8.36 8.10
CA SER A 236 20.36 8.99 7.16
C SER A 236 20.43 8.25 5.83
N THR A 237 20.53 6.91 5.87
CA THR A 237 20.70 6.08 4.66
C THR A 237 19.46 6.10 3.77
N TYR A 238 18.27 6.03 4.37
CA TYR A 238 16.99 5.89 3.66
C TYR A 238 16.12 7.15 3.68
N ASN A 239 16.65 8.27 4.16
CA ASN A 239 15.93 9.54 4.27
C ASN A 239 14.58 9.40 5.02
N LEU A 240 14.59 8.65 6.13
CA LEU A 240 13.41 8.40 6.94
C LEU A 240 13.24 9.48 8.03
N PRO A 241 11.99 9.81 8.42
CA PRO A 241 11.72 10.80 9.47
C PRO A 241 12.07 10.24 10.86
N PRO A 242 13.08 10.78 11.57
CA PRO A 242 13.57 10.21 12.83
C PRO A 242 12.53 10.12 13.96
N ASP A 243 11.54 11.03 13.95
CA ASP A 243 10.45 11.05 14.94
C ASP A 243 9.39 9.96 14.73
N ARG A 244 9.50 9.19 13.63
CA ARG A 244 8.59 8.06 13.31
C ARG A 244 9.28 6.71 13.25
N MET A 245 10.60 6.67 13.51
CA MET A 245 11.37 5.44 13.48
C MET A 245 11.71 4.94 14.87
N GLY A 246 11.77 3.61 15.02
CA GLY A 246 12.29 2.94 16.21
C GLY A 246 13.80 3.15 16.37
N ASP A 247 14.35 2.56 17.40
CA ASP A 247 15.78 2.67 17.74
C ASP A 247 16.68 1.87 16.79
N ILE A 248 16.11 0.82 16.20
CA ILE A 248 16.77 -0.06 15.23
C ILE A 248 15.87 -0.28 14.04
N ILE A 249 16.46 -0.36 12.87
CA ILE A 249 15.82 -0.69 11.60
C ILE A 249 16.47 -1.97 11.08
N CYS A 250 15.68 -2.94 10.65
CA CYS A 250 16.22 -4.13 10.00
C CYS A 250 15.42 -4.55 8.76
N MET A 251 16.12 -5.22 7.85
CA MET A 251 15.54 -5.79 6.64
C MET A 251 16.05 -7.21 6.45
N SER A 252 15.15 -8.11 6.09
CA SER A 252 15.50 -9.47 5.71
C SER A 252 15.96 -9.55 4.24
N SER A 253 16.53 -10.69 3.88
CA SER A 253 16.90 -11.01 2.51
C SER A 253 15.68 -11.12 1.58
N GLU A 254 15.94 -11.15 0.29
CA GLU A 254 14.95 -11.15 -0.79
C GLU A 254 13.86 -12.22 -0.63
N PHE A 255 14.20 -13.41 -0.11
CA PHE A 255 13.29 -14.55 0.00
C PHE A 255 12.78 -14.80 1.41
N MET A 256 13.04 -13.88 2.34
CA MET A 256 12.67 -14.02 3.74
C MET A 256 11.73 -12.88 4.15
N THR A 257 10.69 -13.20 4.90
CA THR A 257 9.83 -12.17 5.51
C THR A 257 10.11 -12.04 7.00
N ILE A 258 9.76 -10.90 7.59
CA ILE A 258 9.80 -10.70 9.03
C ILE A 258 8.37 -10.79 9.56
N GLY A 259 8.12 -11.76 10.42
CA GLY A 259 6.86 -11.98 11.11
C GLY A 259 6.89 -11.50 12.57
N SER A 260 5.71 -11.39 13.17
CA SER A 260 5.58 -11.04 14.59
C SER A 260 5.84 -12.23 15.50
N SER A 261 5.05 -13.30 15.38
CA SER A 261 5.14 -14.53 16.17
C SER A 261 4.67 -15.72 15.35
N GLU A 262 5.17 -16.92 15.66
CA GLU A 262 4.87 -18.13 14.90
C GLU A 262 3.38 -18.49 14.92
N ASP A 263 2.73 -18.35 16.06
CA ASP A 263 1.30 -18.66 16.26
C ASP A 263 0.34 -17.78 15.43
N LYS A 264 0.80 -16.65 14.91
CA LYS A 264 0.03 -15.75 14.03
C LYS A 264 0.18 -16.06 12.54
N HIS A 265 0.97 -17.06 12.19
CA HIS A 265 1.32 -17.39 10.80
C HIS A 265 0.91 -18.80 10.39
N ASN A 266 0.04 -19.45 11.13
CA ASN A 266 -0.55 -20.77 10.83
C ASN A 266 -1.74 -20.66 9.88
#